data_e6c2c25c6101d24dfbc38f651579d299
#
_entry.id   e6c2c25c6101d24dfbc38f651579d299
#
_cell.length_a   1.000
_cell.length_b   1.000
_cell.length_c   1.000
_cell.angle_alpha   90.00
_cell.angle_beta   90.00
_cell.angle_gamma   90.00
#
_symmetry.space_group_name_H-M   'P 1'
#
loop_
_entity.id
_entity.type
_entity.pdbx_description
1 polymer ?
#
loop_
_entity_poly.entity_id
_entity_poly.type
_entity_poly.pdbx_seq_one_letter_code
_entity_poly.pdbx_strand_id
1 'polypeptide(L)'
;MSQFDWKRADQRGAFSSLNRRSLLRAAAAAGVVPAAATLGGLTNVSVASTLRLQADPATLTIAMNGSPSDLDPHSVYDYRSAMPLRGPYEGLIALEGSATDKYVPVLAESWKANDDKSVWTFTMRAGVTFHDGSSVDAEVVRASFERFLTMGLGPAGAMRRFIQDPAQITAPDERTVVFDCGEPQPLLEAYLSSQYGPLIMNVPVAMQNETDGDFGHAWAQLNEEGLGTGPYRIVEFEPEQQLVLERYDDYWGGWEGNHFDRVIFRVISENETRRQLIEQGEVDIVDNLTPEANEALAANSDLVIDRSYSAEVDYLILTEAGPLATPEARQAMCWAFPYDEVIEGVFRGYGKRAIGGVSELVAGFDPETFQYTTDLDKARELLAAADVPEGTELVLTMETGYEDVKAAAQLFQQNLSQIGINLSIQEVDLSTFTGFIFGDMPAEERPNMMAWFWWPDYNDAYNHLYPQIACDQWGSAGTNAGYYCNERVQELFDATRDEPDPAKYQAALSEIQQIISRDDPSAIYYMQRQWTTVLRNDIEGFVFNPINIGTFNFYTMSRKGSA
;
A
#
# COMPACT_ATOMS: atom_id res chain seq x y z
N MET A 1 5.61 -27.11 -13.11
CA MET A 1 6.51 -27.25 -14.26
C MET A 1 5.79 -26.76 -15.50
N SER A 2 5.91 -25.48 -15.82
CA SER A 2 5.90 -24.94 -17.19
C SER A 2 6.31 -23.48 -17.08
N GLN A 3 7.46 -23.16 -17.63
CA GLN A 3 8.00 -21.81 -17.73
C GLN A 3 7.02 -20.92 -18.50
N PHE A 4 6.52 -19.87 -17.88
CA PHE A 4 5.80 -18.80 -18.56
C PHE A 4 6.83 -17.84 -19.16
N ASP A 5 6.87 -17.80 -20.50
CA ASP A 5 7.81 -17.04 -21.30
C ASP A 5 7.34 -15.59 -21.49
N TRP A 6 7.90 -14.63 -20.75
CA TRP A 6 7.62 -13.19 -20.78
C TRP A 6 8.01 -12.48 -22.10
N LYS A 7 8.49 -13.20 -23.11
CA LYS A 7 8.98 -12.61 -24.36
C LYS A 7 7.92 -12.38 -25.45
N ARG A 8 6.61 -12.47 -25.17
CA ARG A 8 5.54 -12.29 -26.18
C ARG A 8 4.47 -11.25 -25.85
N ALA A 9 4.82 -10.14 -25.28
CA ALA A 9 3.91 -8.99 -25.14
C ALA A 9 4.43 -7.72 -25.85
N ASP A 10 5.14 -7.87 -26.98
CA ASP A 10 5.42 -6.76 -27.88
C ASP A 10 4.65 -6.95 -29.20
N GLN A 11 3.34 -6.66 -29.13
CA GLN A 11 2.54 -6.42 -30.33
C GLN A 11 1.92 -5.03 -30.25
N ARG A 12 2.63 -4.07 -30.83
CA ARG A 12 2.09 -2.76 -31.21
C ARG A 12 0.94 -2.98 -32.20
N GLY A 13 -0.30 -2.91 -31.71
CA GLY A 13 -1.53 -2.88 -32.50
C GLY A 13 -2.11 -1.48 -32.52
N ALA A 14 -1.74 -0.71 -33.55
CA ALA A 14 -2.50 0.30 -34.24
C ALA A 14 -3.52 1.15 -33.45
N PHE A 15 -3.09 2.26 -32.80
CA PHE A 15 -3.95 3.42 -32.65
C PHE A 15 -3.85 4.27 -33.93
N SER A 16 -4.88 4.17 -34.77
CA SER A 16 -5.06 5.01 -35.94
C SER A 16 -5.27 6.47 -35.51
N SER A 17 -4.40 7.34 -35.99
CA SER A 17 -4.40 8.79 -35.88
C SER A 17 -5.79 9.41 -36.10
N LEU A 18 -6.41 9.93 -35.05
CA LEU A 18 -7.50 10.90 -35.16
C LEU A 18 -6.89 12.24 -35.58
N ASN A 19 -7.14 12.62 -36.82
CA ASN A 19 -6.63 13.82 -37.46
C ASN A 19 -7.33 15.06 -36.87
N ARG A 20 -6.55 16.11 -36.55
CA ARG A 20 -7.02 17.42 -36.03
C ARG A 20 -8.16 18.07 -36.82
N ARG A 21 -8.46 17.60 -38.04
CA ARG A 21 -9.57 18.06 -38.87
C ARG A 21 -10.94 17.51 -38.49
N SER A 22 -11.03 16.44 -37.75
CA SER A 22 -12.30 15.86 -37.27
C SER A 22 -12.83 16.56 -36.04
N LEU A 23 -11.97 17.09 -35.17
CA LEU A 23 -12.35 17.87 -33.98
C LEU A 23 -12.94 19.26 -34.32
N LEU A 24 -12.54 19.86 -35.43
CA LEU A 24 -13.07 21.18 -35.89
C LEU A 24 -14.43 21.09 -36.59
N ARG A 25 -14.90 19.88 -36.94
CA ARG A 25 -16.25 19.71 -37.57
C ARG A 25 -17.35 19.44 -36.54
N ALA A 26 -17.03 19.01 -35.33
CA ALA A 26 -18.02 18.81 -34.25
C ALA A 26 -18.43 20.14 -33.56
N ALA A 27 -17.58 21.16 -33.59
CA ALA A 27 -17.86 22.48 -33.01
C ALA A 27 -18.77 23.39 -33.84
N ALA A 28 -19.09 23.03 -35.06
CA ALA A 28 -19.89 23.87 -36.01
C ALA A 28 -21.40 23.54 -36.02
N ALA A 29 -21.86 22.58 -35.21
CA ALA A 29 -23.28 22.14 -35.18
C ALA A 29 -24.10 22.67 -33.98
N ALA A 30 -23.49 23.44 -33.07
CA ALA A 30 -24.22 24.14 -31.99
C ALA A 30 -24.25 25.64 -32.33
N GLY A 31 -25.33 26.06 -32.98
CA GLY A 31 -25.53 27.46 -33.36
C GLY A 31 -25.66 28.38 -32.14
N VAL A 32 -24.72 29.27 -31.96
CA VAL A 32 -24.87 30.47 -31.14
C VAL A 32 -24.54 31.69 -32.01
N VAL A 33 -25.57 32.49 -32.25
CA VAL A 33 -25.51 33.77 -32.99
C VAL A 33 -24.90 34.82 -32.06
N PRO A 34 -23.90 35.62 -32.50
CA PRO A 34 -23.46 36.78 -31.72
C PRO A 34 -24.35 37.98 -32.00
N ALA A 35 -25.03 38.50 -30.99
CA ALA A 35 -25.66 39.81 -31.04
C ALA A 35 -24.66 40.88 -30.59
N ALA A 36 -24.29 41.75 -31.51
CA ALA A 36 -23.59 42.99 -31.23
C ALA A 36 -24.57 44.02 -30.64
N ALA A 37 -24.25 44.59 -29.50
CA ALA A 37 -24.91 45.80 -29.01
C ALA A 37 -23.90 46.73 -28.33
N THR A 38 -24.00 47.97 -28.74
CA THR A 38 -23.22 49.17 -28.53
C THR A 38 -23.19 49.69 -27.09
N LEU A 39 -22.01 50.21 -26.71
CA LEU A 39 -21.65 51.35 -25.83
C LEU A 39 -22.70 51.98 -24.91
N GLY A 40 -22.35 52.05 -23.64
CA GLY A 40 -22.78 53.14 -22.76
C GLY A 40 -22.84 52.78 -21.28
N GLY A 41 -21.94 53.35 -20.46
CA GLY A 41 -22.18 53.56 -19.04
C GLY A 41 -21.31 52.76 -18.07
N LEU A 42 -20.26 53.38 -17.59
CA LEU A 42 -19.46 53.00 -16.43
C LEU A 42 -20.31 52.90 -15.15
N THR A 43 -20.46 51.75 -14.59
CA THR A 43 -20.59 51.57 -13.13
C THR A 43 -19.81 50.33 -12.71
N ASN A 44 -18.83 50.57 -11.84
CA ASN A 44 -18.08 49.53 -11.14
C ASN A 44 -19.05 48.66 -10.34
N VAL A 45 -19.43 47.53 -10.86
CA VAL A 45 -19.98 46.45 -10.07
C VAL A 45 -18.87 45.41 -9.94
N SER A 46 -18.20 45.48 -8.80
CA SER A 46 -17.36 44.40 -8.31
C SER A 46 -18.28 43.19 -8.00
N VAL A 47 -18.46 42.33 -8.98
CA VAL A 47 -19.07 41.01 -8.76
C VAL A 47 -17.95 40.00 -8.61
N ALA A 48 -17.25 40.11 -7.51
CA ALA A 48 -16.52 38.97 -6.94
C ALA A 48 -17.49 38.19 -6.02
N SER A 49 -18.60 37.71 -6.57
CA SER A 49 -19.29 36.55 -6.00
C SER A 49 -18.54 35.34 -6.51
N THR A 50 -17.51 34.93 -5.79
CA THR A 50 -17.05 33.57 -5.77
C THR A 50 -18.26 32.68 -5.46
N LEU A 51 -18.88 32.15 -6.51
CA LEU A 51 -19.67 30.94 -6.36
C LEU A 51 -18.67 29.88 -5.83
N ARG A 52 -18.56 29.75 -4.51
CA ARG A 52 -18.15 28.49 -3.92
C ARG A 52 -19.18 27.51 -4.47
N LEU A 53 -18.78 26.64 -5.36
CA LEU A 53 -19.49 25.40 -5.61
C LEU A 53 -19.48 24.69 -4.24
N GLN A 54 -20.57 24.86 -3.50
CA GLN A 54 -20.76 24.12 -2.25
C GLN A 54 -20.72 22.65 -2.68
N ALA A 55 -19.74 21.91 -2.17
CA ALA A 55 -19.70 20.47 -2.37
C ALA A 55 -21.08 19.90 -1.99
N ASP A 56 -21.61 19.00 -2.81
CA ASP A 56 -22.84 18.29 -2.48
C ASP A 56 -22.63 17.61 -1.12
N PRO A 57 -23.42 17.91 -0.09
CA PRO A 57 -23.22 17.38 1.25
C PRO A 57 -23.28 15.84 1.31
N ALA A 58 -23.92 15.20 0.33
CA ALA A 58 -24.00 13.75 0.21
C ALA A 58 -22.78 13.14 -0.52
N THR A 59 -21.83 13.96 -0.99
CA THR A 59 -20.64 13.50 -1.72
C THR A 59 -19.37 13.72 -0.90
N LEU A 60 -18.53 12.68 -0.83
CA LEU A 60 -17.16 12.72 -0.32
C LEU A 60 -16.18 12.76 -1.49
N THR A 61 -15.32 13.76 -1.55
CA THR A 61 -14.30 13.88 -2.60
C THR A 61 -12.90 13.73 -2.01
N ILE A 62 -12.16 12.75 -2.52
CA ILE A 62 -10.79 12.42 -2.08
C ILE A 62 -9.82 12.70 -3.23
N ALA A 63 -8.76 13.47 -2.99
CA ALA A 63 -7.70 13.67 -3.97
C ALA A 63 -6.56 12.69 -3.72
N MET A 64 -6.34 11.78 -4.69
CA MET A 64 -5.29 10.77 -4.68
C MET A 64 -4.05 11.25 -5.44
N ASN A 65 -2.87 10.80 -5.02
CA ASN A 65 -1.60 11.14 -5.67
C ASN A 65 -1.28 10.28 -6.92
N GLY A 66 -2.11 9.30 -7.23
CA GLY A 66 -1.99 8.44 -8.42
C GLY A 66 -3.24 7.63 -8.66
N SER A 67 -3.37 7.08 -9.86
CA SER A 67 -4.49 6.23 -10.26
C SER A 67 -4.38 4.84 -9.66
N PRO A 68 -5.51 4.17 -9.32
CA PRO A 68 -5.53 2.73 -9.17
C PRO A 68 -4.95 2.04 -10.41
N SER A 69 -4.08 1.07 -10.20
CA SER A 69 -3.45 0.29 -11.27
C SER A 69 -4.26 -0.95 -11.63
N ASP A 70 -5.07 -1.43 -10.69
CA ASP A 70 -5.86 -2.65 -10.78
C ASP A 70 -7.08 -2.53 -9.85
N LEU A 71 -8.22 -3.12 -10.24
CA LEU A 71 -9.45 -3.16 -9.45
C LEU A 71 -9.92 -4.59 -9.16
N ASP A 72 -9.13 -5.61 -9.49
CA ASP A 72 -9.38 -7.00 -9.08
C ASP A 72 -8.91 -7.21 -7.64
N PRO A 73 -9.79 -7.49 -6.67
CA PRO A 73 -9.42 -7.60 -5.25
C PRO A 73 -8.41 -8.72 -4.97
N HIS A 74 -8.24 -9.68 -5.88
CA HIS A 74 -7.33 -10.82 -5.73
C HIS A 74 -5.92 -10.58 -6.30
N SER A 75 -5.68 -9.49 -7.01
CA SER A 75 -4.37 -9.12 -7.55
C SER A 75 -3.83 -7.80 -7.00
N VAL A 76 -4.69 -6.92 -6.51
CA VAL A 76 -4.31 -5.62 -5.95
C VAL A 76 -3.31 -5.78 -4.80
N TYR A 77 -2.17 -5.06 -4.93
CA TYR A 77 -1.10 -5.07 -3.94
C TYR A 77 -0.44 -3.69 -3.79
N ASP A 78 -1.25 -2.65 -3.86
CA ASP A 78 -0.87 -1.26 -3.59
C ASP A 78 -2.03 -0.50 -2.94
N TYR A 79 -1.72 0.54 -2.15
CA TYR A 79 -2.74 1.25 -1.38
C TYR A 79 -3.68 2.10 -2.24
N ARG A 80 -3.23 2.62 -3.39
CA ARG A 80 -4.04 3.45 -4.30
C ARG A 80 -5.18 2.63 -4.92
N SER A 81 -4.89 1.37 -5.23
CA SER A 81 -5.90 0.41 -5.71
C SER A 81 -6.75 -0.16 -4.57
N ALA A 82 -6.14 -0.47 -3.41
CA ALA A 82 -6.86 -1.03 -2.27
C ALA A 82 -7.84 -0.05 -1.62
N MET A 83 -7.53 1.25 -1.57
CA MET A 83 -8.39 2.26 -0.95
C MET A 83 -9.81 2.27 -1.54
N PRO A 84 -10.03 2.46 -2.87
CA PRO A 84 -11.39 2.46 -3.42
C PRO A 84 -12.09 1.10 -3.31
N LEU A 85 -11.34 -0.02 -3.28
CA LEU A 85 -11.92 -1.35 -3.18
C LEU A 85 -12.57 -1.65 -1.82
N ARG A 86 -12.30 -0.85 -0.78
CA ARG A 86 -13.00 -0.93 0.51
C ARG A 86 -14.47 -0.53 0.45
N GLY A 87 -14.91 0.12 -0.63
CA GLY A 87 -16.32 0.39 -0.88
C GLY A 87 -17.07 -0.83 -1.38
N PRO A 88 -16.65 -1.45 -2.50
CA PRO A 88 -17.37 -2.56 -3.12
C PRO A 88 -17.09 -3.94 -2.51
N TYR A 89 -15.96 -4.17 -1.85
CA TYR A 89 -15.59 -5.51 -1.39
C TYR A 89 -15.40 -5.59 0.13
N GLU A 90 -15.73 -6.75 0.68
CA GLU A 90 -15.60 -7.07 2.09
C GLU A 90 -14.87 -8.40 2.28
N GLY A 91 -14.12 -8.50 3.41
CA GLY A 91 -13.52 -9.75 3.86
C GLY A 91 -14.42 -10.51 4.82
N LEU A 92 -13.94 -11.63 5.34
CA LEU A 92 -14.64 -12.39 6.38
C LEU A 92 -14.70 -11.61 7.71
N ILE A 93 -13.59 -10.96 8.05
CA ILE A 93 -13.38 -10.17 9.27
C ILE A 93 -12.59 -8.92 8.93
N ALA A 94 -12.55 -7.96 9.84
CA ALA A 94 -11.76 -6.73 9.70
C ALA A 94 -11.11 -6.35 11.03
N LEU A 95 -10.10 -5.48 11.00
CA LEU A 95 -9.59 -4.82 12.20
C LEU A 95 -10.60 -3.82 12.77
N GLU A 96 -10.69 -3.72 14.09
CA GLU A 96 -11.58 -2.78 14.80
C GLU A 96 -10.97 -1.38 14.82
N GLY A 97 -11.43 -0.50 13.94
CA GLY A 97 -10.97 0.90 13.92
C GLY A 97 -9.45 1.02 13.77
N SER A 98 -8.81 1.67 14.74
CA SER A 98 -7.34 1.83 14.79
C SER A 98 -6.61 0.69 15.51
N ALA A 99 -7.31 -0.33 15.99
CA ALA A 99 -6.67 -1.47 16.65
C ALA A 99 -5.86 -2.31 15.65
N THR A 100 -4.77 -2.91 16.13
CA THR A 100 -3.87 -3.73 15.31
C THR A 100 -4.00 -5.23 15.57
N ASP A 101 -4.76 -5.60 16.63
CA ASP A 101 -4.88 -6.97 17.15
C ASP A 101 -6.31 -7.35 17.56
N LYS A 102 -7.30 -6.50 17.25
CA LYS A 102 -8.71 -6.76 17.52
C LYS A 102 -9.48 -6.87 16.22
N TYR A 103 -10.23 -7.96 16.11
CA TYR A 103 -10.97 -8.28 14.90
C TYR A 103 -12.46 -8.21 15.14
N VAL A 104 -13.19 -7.72 14.13
CA VAL A 104 -14.66 -7.62 14.13
C VAL A 104 -15.26 -8.46 13.01
N PRO A 105 -16.47 -9.02 13.23
CA PRO A 105 -17.19 -9.78 12.22
C PRO A 105 -17.65 -8.88 11.06
N VAL A 106 -17.46 -9.36 9.83
CA VAL A 106 -17.97 -8.73 8.60
C VAL A 106 -18.86 -9.74 7.86
N LEU A 107 -18.38 -10.45 6.83
CA LEU A 107 -19.15 -11.50 6.15
C LEU A 107 -19.26 -12.78 6.99
N ALA A 108 -18.29 -13.06 7.85
CA ALA A 108 -18.45 -14.05 8.91
C ALA A 108 -19.10 -13.40 10.14
N GLU A 109 -20.15 -14.01 10.70
CA GLU A 109 -20.77 -13.54 11.94
C GLU A 109 -20.02 -14.02 13.19
N SER A 110 -19.24 -15.10 13.06
CA SER A 110 -18.37 -15.64 14.11
C SER A 110 -17.33 -16.60 13.53
N TRP A 111 -16.25 -16.82 14.28
CA TRP A 111 -15.22 -17.81 13.93
C TRP A 111 -14.59 -18.40 15.17
N LYS A 112 -13.93 -19.53 15.00
CA LYS A 112 -13.15 -20.20 16.04
C LYS A 112 -12.05 -21.06 15.44
N ALA A 113 -10.94 -21.21 16.16
CA ALA A 113 -9.93 -22.22 15.88
C ALA A 113 -10.13 -23.45 16.75
N ASN A 114 -9.55 -24.59 16.35
CA ASN A 114 -9.30 -25.71 17.24
C ASN A 114 -8.17 -25.39 18.24
N ASP A 115 -7.86 -26.32 19.15
CA ASP A 115 -6.95 -26.07 20.29
C ASP A 115 -5.52 -25.68 19.86
N ASP A 116 -5.01 -26.25 18.76
CA ASP A 116 -3.68 -25.97 18.22
C ASP A 116 -3.65 -24.93 17.10
N LYS A 117 -4.84 -24.38 16.74
CA LYS A 117 -5.00 -23.40 15.65
C LYS A 117 -4.59 -23.90 14.26
N SER A 118 -4.61 -25.21 14.03
CA SER A 118 -4.41 -25.79 12.71
C SER A 118 -5.67 -25.78 11.84
N VAL A 119 -6.85 -25.70 12.46
CA VAL A 119 -8.14 -25.65 11.76
C VAL A 119 -8.98 -24.48 12.26
N TRP A 120 -9.41 -23.63 11.32
CA TRP A 120 -10.25 -22.48 11.59
C TRP A 120 -11.62 -22.67 10.94
N THR A 121 -12.68 -22.39 11.69
CA THR A 121 -14.07 -22.50 11.23
C THR A 121 -14.76 -21.15 11.30
N PHE A 122 -15.27 -20.66 10.19
CA PHE A 122 -16.03 -19.41 10.07
C PHE A 122 -17.49 -19.71 9.80
N THR A 123 -18.39 -19.06 10.54
CA THR A 123 -19.83 -19.13 10.29
C THR A 123 -20.24 -17.89 9.50
N MET A 124 -20.75 -18.09 8.30
CA MET A 124 -21.14 -17.01 7.40
C MET A 124 -22.44 -16.35 7.85
N ARG A 125 -22.52 -15.03 7.67
CA ARG A 125 -23.73 -14.23 7.92
C ARG A 125 -24.82 -14.64 6.95
N ALA A 126 -26.04 -14.79 7.44
CA ALA A 126 -27.20 -15.10 6.59
C ALA A 126 -27.76 -13.84 5.92
N GLY A 127 -28.27 -13.98 4.69
CA GLY A 127 -28.98 -12.93 3.97
C GLY A 127 -28.09 -11.88 3.31
N VAL A 128 -26.78 -12.10 3.21
CA VAL A 128 -25.88 -11.25 2.45
C VAL A 128 -26.06 -11.53 0.95
N THR A 129 -26.05 -10.46 0.15
CA THR A 129 -26.11 -10.55 -1.31
C THR A 129 -24.96 -9.76 -1.94
N PHE A 130 -24.55 -10.19 -3.11
CA PHE A 130 -23.71 -9.38 -4.00
C PHE A 130 -24.51 -8.23 -4.62
N HIS A 131 -23.83 -7.30 -5.27
CA HIS A 131 -24.45 -6.14 -5.94
C HIS A 131 -25.42 -6.54 -7.08
N ASP A 132 -25.28 -7.74 -7.65
CA ASP A 132 -26.22 -8.30 -8.64
C ASP A 132 -27.44 -8.99 -8.01
N GLY A 133 -27.55 -9.01 -6.67
CA GLY A 133 -28.62 -9.64 -5.90
C GLY A 133 -28.45 -11.15 -5.68
N SER A 134 -27.40 -11.78 -6.20
CA SER A 134 -27.10 -13.20 -5.92
C SER A 134 -26.63 -13.39 -4.47
N SER A 135 -26.96 -14.55 -3.88
CA SER A 135 -26.66 -14.84 -2.46
C SER A 135 -25.18 -15.12 -2.23
N VAL A 136 -24.69 -14.71 -1.08
CA VAL A 136 -23.38 -15.10 -0.55
C VAL A 136 -23.55 -16.29 0.37
N ASP A 137 -23.02 -17.43 -0.01
CA ASP A 137 -22.95 -18.66 0.78
C ASP A 137 -21.49 -19.12 0.98
N ALA A 138 -21.30 -20.16 1.78
CA ALA A 138 -19.97 -20.67 2.07
C ALA A 138 -19.24 -21.22 0.83
N GLU A 139 -19.96 -21.74 -0.17
CA GLU A 139 -19.35 -22.26 -1.38
C GLU A 139 -18.81 -21.14 -2.28
N VAL A 140 -19.50 -20.00 -2.38
CA VAL A 140 -19.00 -18.84 -3.11
C VAL A 140 -17.76 -18.23 -2.41
N VAL A 141 -17.75 -18.22 -1.08
CA VAL A 141 -16.56 -17.79 -0.30
C VAL A 141 -15.39 -18.73 -0.56
N ARG A 142 -15.61 -20.05 -0.53
CA ARG A 142 -14.59 -21.05 -0.87
C ARG A 142 -14.06 -20.84 -2.30
N ALA A 143 -14.95 -20.63 -3.26
CA ALA A 143 -14.59 -20.37 -4.66
C ALA A 143 -13.80 -19.07 -4.81
N SER A 144 -14.09 -18.03 -4.00
CA SER A 144 -13.34 -16.78 -3.98
C SER A 144 -11.89 -17.01 -3.56
N PHE A 145 -11.65 -17.76 -2.48
CA PHE A 145 -10.29 -18.14 -2.07
C PHE A 145 -9.60 -19.10 -3.05
N GLU A 146 -10.33 -20.04 -3.67
CA GLU A 146 -9.78 -20.91 -4.70
C GLU A 146 -9.27 -20.09 -5.89
N ARG A 147 -10.06 -19.14 -6.40
CA ARG A 147 -9.63 -18.22 -7.46
C ARG A 147 -8.39 -17.44 -7.06
N PHE A 148 -8.40 -16.83 -5.88
CA PHE A 148 -7.29 -16.03 -5.34
C PHE A 148 -5.97 -16.82 -5.31
N LEU A 149 -5.99 -18.02 -4.72
CA LEU A 149 -4.82 -18.90 -4.63
C LEU A 149 -4.39 -19.45 -5.99
N THR A 150 -5.33 -19.75 -6.89
CA THR A 150 -5.03 -20.32 -8.21
C THR A 150 -4.42 -19.28 -9.15
N MET A 151 -4.93 -18.05 -9.14
CA MET A 151 -4.31 -16.93 -9.87
C MET A 151 -2.87 -16.70 -9.40
N GLY A 152 -2.63 -16.78 -8.10
CA GLY A 152 -1.30 -16.68 -7.53
C GLY A 152 -0.62 -15.32 -7.73
N LEU A 153 -1.40 -14.26 -7.94
CA LEU A 153 -0.94 -12.89 -8.17
C LEU A 153 -0.88 -12.11 -6.86
N GLY A 154 -0.07 -11.04 -6.84
CA GLY A 154 -0.02 -10.07 -5.75
C GLY A 154 0.03 -10.72 -4.37
N PRO A 155 -0.98 -10.46 -3.51
CA PRO A 155 -0.98 -10.88 -2.10
C PRO A 155 -1.17 -12.39 -1.87
N ALA A 156 -1.40 -13.20 -2.93
CA ALA A 156 -1.56 -14.65 -2.79
C ALA A 156 -0.32 -15.32 -2.19
N GLY A 157 0.86 -14.73 -2.36
CA GLY A 157 2.09 -15.18 -1.73
C GLY A 157 2.00 -15.22 -0.20
N ALA A 158 1.43 -14.18 0.41
CA ALA A 158 1.23 -14.11 1.86
C ALA A 158 0.21 -15.16 2.36
N MET A 159 -0.86 -15.43 1.59
CA MET A 159 -1.83 -16.49 1.93
C MET A 159 -1.23 -17.89 1.91
N ARG A 160 -0.26 -18.13 1.04
CA ARG A 160 0.38 -19.46 0.90
C ARG A 160 1.17 -19.90 2.14
N ARG A 161 1.49 -19.00 3.05
CA ARG A 161 1.98 -19.36 4.38
C ARG A 161 0.97 -20.22 5.14
N PHE A 162 -0.31 -19.90 5.02
CA PHE A 162 -1.41 -20.50 5.77
C PHE A 162 -2.07 -21.65 5.03
N ILE A 163 -2.30 -21.46 3.74
CA ILE A 163 -3.01 -22.39 2.85
C ILE A 163 -2.20 -22.56 1.56
N GLN A 164 -1.68 -23.76 1.35
CA GLN A 164 -0.82 -24.07 0.19
C GLN A 164 -1.62 -24.61 -1.00
N ASP A 165 -2.72 -25.31 -0.71
CA ASP A 165 -3.61 -25.89 -1.72
C ASP A 165 -5.05 -25.38 -1.47
N PRO A 166 -5.75 -24.85 -2.48
CA PRO A 166 -7.15 -24.44 -2.35
C PRO A 166 -8.07 -25.53 -1.75
N ALA A 167 -7.75 -26.82 -1.95
CA ALA A 167 -8.52 -27.93 -1.38
C ALA A 167 -8.52 -27.99 0.16
N GLN A 168 -7.62 -27.24 0.82
CA GLN A 168 -7.60 -27.06 2.28
C GLN A 168 -8.74 -26.15 2.77
N ILE A 169 -9.43 -25.46 1.86
CA ILE A 169 -10.59 -24.63 2.19
C ILE A 169 -11.84 -25.37 1.74
N THR A 170 -12.74 -25.64 2.67
CA THR A 170 -13.96 -26.40 2.41
C THR A 170 -15.21 -25.67 2.88
N ALA A 171 -16.34 -25.96 2.24
CA ALA A 171 -17.68 -25.49 2.60
C ALA A 171 -18.59 -26.70 2.89
N PRO A 172 -18.58 -27.27 4.12
CA PRO A 172 -19.34 -28.46 4.46
C PRO A 172 -20.87 -28.24 4.46
N ASP A 173 -21.32 -27.01 4.55
CA ASP A 173 -22.71 -26.60 4.44
C ASP A 173 -22.80 -25.14 3.94
N GLU A 174 -24.01 -24.61 3.75
CA GLU A 174 -24.27 -23.28 3.17
C GLU A 174 -23.67 -22.11 3.97
N ARG A 175 -23.34 -22.31 5.25
CA ARG A 175 -22.88 -21.25 6.14
C ARG A 175 -21.55 -21.49 6.81
N THR A 176 -20.91 -22.60 6.55
CA THR A 176 -19.66 -22.95 7.22
C THR A 176 -18.50 -22.99 6.22
N VAL A 177 -17.48 -22.18 6.46
CA VAL A 177 -16.20 -22.22 5.74
C VAL A 177 -15.13 -22.71 6.71
N VAL A 178 -14.37 -23.72 6.29
CA VAL A 178 -13.30 -24.31 7.10
C VAL A 178 -11.98 -24.15 6.37
N PHE A 179 -10.99 -23.61 7.05
CA PHE A 179 -9.59 -23.54 6.63
C PHE A 179 -8.81 -24.61 7.42
N ASP A 180 -8.35 -25.65 6.75
CA ASP A 180 -7.48 -26.67 7.30
C ASP A 180 -6.03 -26.36 6.91
N CYS A 181 -5.32 -25.69 7.80
CA CYS A 181 -3.94 -25.26 7.56
C CYS A 181 -2.95 -26.42 7.63
N GLY A 182 -3.38 -27.58 8.15
CA GLY A 182 -2.51 -28.76 8.35
C GLY A 182 -1.57 -28.64 9.55
N GLU A 183 -0.98 -27.47 9.76
CA GLU A 183 -0.09 -27.13 10.87
C GLU A 183 -0.64 -25.92 11.66
N PRO A 184 -0.19 -25.68 12.91
CA PRO A 184 -0.63 -24.53 13.70
C PRO A 184 -0.38 -23.19 13.00
N GLN A 185 -1.44 -22.41 12.78
CA GLN A 185 -1.38 -21.10 12.12
C GLN A 185 -2.13 -20.03 12.95
N PRO A 186 -1.52 -19.54 14.05
CA PRO A 186 -2.16 -18.59 14.97
C PRO A 186 -2.44 -17.22 14.35
N LEU A 187 -1.81 -16.89 13.23
CA LEU A 187 -1.91 -15.58 12.56
C LEU A 187 -2.91 -15.56 11.38
N LEU A 188 -3.66 -16.66 11.15
CA LEU A 188 -4.61 -16.68 10.02
C LEU A 188 -5.66 -15.58 10.14
N GLU A 189 -6.20 -15.30 11.35
CA GLU A 189 -7.16 -14.21 11.52
C GLU A 189 -6.54 -12.83 11.26
N ALA A 190 -5.28 -12.62 11.60
CA ALA A 190 -4.56 -11.39 11.27
C ALA A 190 -4.47 -11.20 9.76
N TYR A 191 -4.10 -12.25 9.03
CA TYR A 191 -4.05 -12.21 7.57
C TYR A 191 -5.45 -11.99 6.95
N LEU A 192 -6.49 -12.67 7.42
CA LEU A 192 -7.84 -12.52 6.89
C LEU A 192 -8.46 -11.13 7.13
N SER A 193 -7.85 -10.30 7.96
CA SER A 193 -8.20 -8.88 8.16
C SER A 193 -7.35 -7.91 7.32
N SER A 194 -6.42 -8.41 6.50
CA SER A 194 -5.54 -7.61 5.64
C SER A 194 -6.33 -6.77 4.65
N GLN A 195 -5.72 -5.68 4.24
CA GLN A 195 -6.25 -4.86 3.13
C GLN A 195 -6.02 -5.49 1.76
N TYR A 196 -5.14 -6.50 1.65
CA TYR A 196 -4.75 -7.13 0.41
C TYR A 196 -5.17 -8.60 0.38
N GLY A 197 -5.95 -8.98 -0.65
CA GLY A 197 -6.20 -10.35 -1.05
C GLY A 197 -7.44 -11.04 -0.48
N PRO A 198 -7.70 -11.10 0.84
CA PRO A 198 -8.80 -11.92 1.36
C PRO A 198 -10.19 -11.25 1.26
N LEU A 199 -10.44 -10.49 0.19
CA LEU A 199 -11.73 -9.89 -0.10
C LEU A 199 -12.60 -10.86 -0.92
N ILE A 200 -13.89 -10.92 -0.62
CA ILE A 200 -14.81 -11.87 -1.26
C ILE A 200 -15.45 -11.24 -2.49
N MET A 201 -15.36 -11.94 -3.61
CA MET A 201 -15.96 -11.52 -4.87
C MET A 201 -16.90 -12.58 -5.44
N ASN A 202 -17.78 -12.17 -6.34
CA ASN A 202 -18.68 -13.04 -7.09
C ASN A 202 -17.92 -13.77 -8.20
N VAL A 203 -17.23 -14.86 -7.84
CA VAL A 203 -16.44 -15.67 -8.77
C VAL A 203 -17.27 -16.23 -9.93
N PRO A 204 -18.52 -16.75 -9.74
CA PRO A 204 -19.36 -17.18 -10.85
C PRO A 204 -19.54 -16.12 -11.94
N VAL A 205 -19.68 -14.85 -11.59
CA VAL A 205 -19.80 -13.75 -12.56
C VAL A 205 -18.44 -13.48 -13.24
N ALA A 206 -17.34 -13.44 -12.48
CA ALA A 206 -16.01 -13.27 -13.06
C ALA A 206 -15.67 -14.38 -14.07
N MET A 207 -15.95 -15.65 -13.73
CA MET A 207 -15.69 -16.81 -14.59
C MET A 207 -16.54 -16.86 -15.86
N GLN A 208 -17.72 -16.22 -15.88
CA GLN A 208 -18.50 -16.07 -17.13
C GLN A 208 -17.81 -15.14 -18.14
N ASN A 209 -16.92 -14.28 -17.66
CA ASN A 209 -16.16 -13.32 -18.43
C ASN A 209 -14.68 -13.69 -18.56
N GLU A 210 -14.34 -14.93 -18.23
CA GLU A 210 -12.98 -15.45 -18.38
C GLU A 210 -12.51 -15.41 -19.83
N THR A 211 -11.26 -15.02 -20.04
CA THR A 211 -10.59 -14.99 -21.33
C THR A 211 -9.23 -15.68 -21.24
N ASP A 212 -8.99 -16.67 -22.07
CA ASP A 212 -7.70 -17.36 -22.19
C ASP A 212 -7.12 -17.94 -20.88
N GLY A 213 -7.96 -18.31 -19.93
CA GLY A 213 -7.53 -18.89 -18.63
C GLY A 213 -7.11 -17.86 -17.60
N ASP A 214 -7.55 -16.60 -17.72
CA ASP A 214 -7.22 -15.50 -16.81
C ASP A 214 -8.11 -15.45 -15.55
N PHE A 215 -9.00 -16.41 -15.35
CA PHE A 215 -9.95 -16.47 -14.24
C PHE A 215 -10.86 -15.22 -14.15
N GLY A 216 -11.12 -14.54 -15.28
CA GLY A 216 -11.89 -13.32 -15.35
C GLY A 216 -11.15 -12.08 -14.79
N HIS A 217 -9.82 -12.14 -14.71
CA HIS A 217 -9.00 -11.05 -14.18
C HIS A 217 -9.10 -9.79 -15.04
N ALA A 218 -8.92 -9.90 -16.36
CA ALA A 218 -9.00 -8.74 -17.26
C ALA A 218 -10.36 -8.03 -17.20
N TRP A 219 -11.45 -8.77 -16.96
CA TRP A 219 -12.78 -8.20 -16.76
C TRP A 219 -12.92 -7.57 -15.37
N ALA A 220 -12.42 -8.23 -14.32
CA ALA A 220 -12.48 -7.74 -12.95
C ALA A 220 -11.67 -6.44 -12.75
N GLN A 221 -10.58 -6.25 -13.50
CA GLN A 221 -9.80 -5.01 -13.52
C GLN A 221 -10.61 -3.78 -13.95
N LEU A 222 -11.68 -3.95 -14.70
CA LEU A 222 -12.61 -2.88 -15.06
C LEU A 222 -13.71 -2.69 -14.02
N ASN A 223 -13.78 -3.58 -13.03
CA ASN A 223 -14.74 -3.64 -11.94
C ASN A 223 -16.20 -3.51 -12.39
N GLU A 224 -16.64 -4.48 -13.18
CA GLU A 224 -18.01 -4.56 -13.64
C GLU A 224 -19.00 -4.80 -12.49
N GLU A 225 -20.28 -4.45 -12.68
CA GLU A 225 -21.32 -4.61 -11.66
C GLU A 225 -21.47 -6.07 -11.19
N GLY A 226 -21.83 -6.22 -9.90
CA GLY A 226 -22.16 -7.52 -9.32
C GLY A 226 -21.02 -8.30 -8.70
N LEU A 227 -19.82 -7.76 -8.65
CA LEU A 227 -18.65 -8.47 -8.08
C LEU A 227 -18.56 -8.43 -6.55
N GLY A 228 -19.00 -7.39 -5.88
CA GLY A 228 -18.80 -7.15 -4.45
C GLY A 228 -20.06 -7.24 -3.60
N THR A 229 -19.87 -7.20 -2.27
CA THR A 229 -20.91 -7.27 -1.24
C THR A 229 -21.01 -5.97 -0.44
N GLY A 230 -20.08 -5.03 -0.66
CA GLY A 230 -19.88 -3.87 0.19
C GLY A 230 -20.94 -2.77 0.04
N PRO A 231 -20.85 -1.73 0.89
CA PRO A 231 -21.85 -0.65 0.93
C PRO A 231 -21.87 0.22 -0.33
N TYR A 232 -20.82 0.22 -1.11
CA TYR A 232 -20.72 1.01 -2.34
C TYR A 232 -20.38 0.11 -3.53
N ARG A 233 -20.76 0.56 -4.72
CA ARG A 233 -20.37 -0.06 -6.00
C ARG A 233 -19.61 0.94 -6.84
N ILE A 234 -18.68 0.48 -7.67
CA ILE A 234 -18.02 1.33 -8.66
C ILE A 234 -19.01 1.58 -9.80
N VAL A 235 -19.17 2.86 -10.15
CA VAL A 235 -20.06 3.27 -11.26
C VAL A 235 -19.31 3.98 -12.38
N GLU A 236 -18.07 4.40 -12.11
CA GLU A 236 -17.22 5.06 -13.10
C GLU A 236 -15.75 4.82 -12.74
N PHE A 237 -14.96 4.45 -13.72
CA PHE A 237 -13.51 4.44 -13.62
C PHE A 237 -12.89 4.99 -14.90
N GLU A 238 -12.32 6.18 -14.80
CA GLU A 238 -11.52 6.81 -15.85
C GLU A 238 -10.06 6.86 -15.39
N PRO A 239 -9.19 5.95 -15.87
CA PRO A 239 -7.79 5.90 -15.48
C PRO A 239 -7.11 7.27 -15.59
N GLU A 240 -6.24 7.61 -14.64
CA GLU A 240 -5.55 8.89 -14.51
C GLU A 240 -6.46 10.12 -14.31
N GLN A 241 -7.77 9.95 -14.13
CA GLN A 241 -8.71 11.04 -13.90
C GLN A 241 -9.50 10.84 -12.61
N GLN A 242 -10.38 9.83 -12.57
CA GLN A 242 -11.21 9.59 -11.39
C GLN A 242 -11.76 8.16 -11.30
N LEU A 243 -12.15 7.81 -10.09
CA LEU A 243 -12.99 6.64 -9.80
C LEU A 243 -14.16 7.12 -8.94
N VAL A 244 -15.36 6.63 -9.23
CA VAL A 244 -16.59 7.02 -8.53
C VAL A 244 -17.28 5.81 -7.95
N LEU A 245 -17.57 5.90 -6.66
CA LEU A 245 -18.43 4.95 -5.95
C LEU A 245 -19.79 5.58 -5.71
N GLU A 246 -20.85 4.77 -5.82
CA GLU A 246 -22.19 5.10 -5.40
C GLU A 246 -22.69 4.12 -4.35
N ARG A 247 -23.48 4.60 -3.44
CA ARG A 247 -24.16 3.81 -2.42
C ARG A 247 -24.97 2.69 -3.06
N TYR A 248 -24.85 1.49 -2.48
CA TYR A 248 -25.70 0.34 -2.81
C TYR A 248 -26.88 0.28 -1.83
N ASP A 249 -28.07 0.64 -2.27
CA ASP A 249 -29.24 0.80 -1.38
C ASP A 249 -29.64 -0.48 -0.65
N ASP A 250 -29.42 -1.66 -1.28
CA ASP A 250 -29.75 -2.96 -0.71
C ASP A 250 -28.60 -3.57 0.12
N TYR A 251 -27.65 -2.75 0.57
CA TYR A 251 -26.52 -3.20 1.39
C TYR A 251 -27.01 -3.90 2.67
N TRP A 252 -26.49 -5.09 2.93
CA TRP A 252 -26.90 -5.95 4.04
C TRP A 252 -26.71 -5.31 5.43
N GLY A 253 -25.75 -4.40 5.59
CA GLY A 253 -25.48 -3.65 6.81
C GLY A 253 -26.49 -2.52 7.09
N GLY A 254 -27.33 -2.19 6.11
CA GLY A 254 -28.32 -1.11 6.20
C GLY A 254 -27.70 0.29 6.08
N TRP A 255 -28.53 1.32 6.21
CA TRP A 255 -28.14 2.72 6.06
C TRP A 255 -28.70 3.59 7.18
N GLU A 256 -28.61 3.11 8.41
CA GLU A 256 -29.03 3.88 9.58
C GLU A 256 -27.98 4.96 9.90
N GLY A 257 -28.44 6.20 10.07
CA GLY A 257 -27.57 7.35 10.33
C GLY A 257 -27.21 8.15 9.07
N ASN A 258 -26.17 8.98 9.19
CA ASN A 258 -25.70 9.82 8.10
C ASN A 258 -24.53 9.12 7.41
N HIS A 259 -24.61 9.02 6.09
CA HIS A 259 -23.59 8.43 5.23
C HIS A 259 -23.42 9.30 3.98
N PHE A 260 -22.35 9.10 3.25
CA PHE A 260 -22.22 9.64 1.92
C PHE A 260 -22.94 8.75 0.91
N ASP A 261 -23.66 9.35 -0.03
CA ASP A 261 -24.30 8.63 -1.13
C ASP A 261 -23.30 8.36 -2.26
N ARG A 262 -22.24 9.17 -2.33
CA ARG A 262 -21.23 9.11 -3.38
C ARG A 262 -19.83 9.37 -2.84
N VAL A 263 -18.83 8.63 -3.33
CA VAL A 263 -17.42 8.85 -3.04
C VAL A 263 -16.68 9.02 -4.37
N ILE A 264 -15.96 10.13 -4.53
CA ILE A 264 -15.22 10.45 -5.74
C ILE A 264 -13.73 10.49 -5.41
N PHE A 265 -12.96 9.65 -6.07
CA PHE A 265 -11.51 9.68 -6.04
C PHE A 265 -11.01 10.45 -7.26
N ARG A 266 -10.42 11.61 -7.04
CA ARG A 266 -9.80 12.42 -8.11
C ARG A 266 -8.31 12.16 -8.14
N VAL A 267 -7.77 11.79 -9.30
CA VAL A 267 -6.34 11.57 -9.48
C VAL A 267 -5.65 12.90 -9.73
N ILE A 268 -4.78 13.30 -8.81
CA ILE A 268 -4.06 14.59 -8.85
C ILE A 268 -2.65 14.33 -8.32
N SER A 269 -1.69 14.07 -9.20
CA SER A 269 -0.33 13.71 -8.84
C SER A 269 0.46 14.87 -8.19
N GLU A 270 0.20 16.11 -8.60
CA GLU A 270 0.91 17.29 -8.14
C GLU A 270 0.54 17.66 -6.69
N ASN A 271 1.52 17.57 -5.77
CA ASN A 271 1.33 17.81 -4.33
C ASN A 271 0.77 19.21 -4.04
N GLU A 272 1.30 20.25 -4.68
CA GLU A 272 0.86 21.63 -4.48
C GLU A 272 -0.58 21.85 -4.96
N THR A 273 -0.98 21.19 -6.04
CA THR A 273 -2.37 21.21 -6.52
C THR A 273 -3.32 20.57 -5.52
N ARG A 274 -2.98 19.40 -4.95
CA ARG A 274 -3.78 18.76 -3.90
C ARG A 274 -3.91 19.67 -2.67
N ARG A 275 -2.81 20.29 -2.23
CA ARG A 275 -2.81 21.25 -1.13
C ARG A 275 -3.78 22.42 -1.38
N GLN A 276 -3.75 23.02 -2.58
CA GLN A 276 -4.63 24.13 -2.93
C GLN A 276 -6.11 23.73 -2.97
N LEU A 277 -6.42 22.54 -3.50
CA LEU A 277 -7.80 22.07 -3.61
C LEU A 277 -8.43 21.82 -2.22
N ILE A 278 -7.70 21.23 -1.27
CA ILE A 278 -8.21 21.06 0.09
C ILE A 278 -8.36 22.40 0.81
N GLU A 279 -7.43 23.33 0.62
CA GLU A 279 -7.48 24.67 1.19
C GLU A 279 -8.68 25.48 0.67
N GLN A 280 -9.04 25.29 -0.60
CA GLN A 280 -10.20 25.94 -1.23
C GLN A 280 -11.53 25.22 -0.93
N GLY A 281 -11.48 24.01 -0.39
CA GLY A 281 -12.65 23.19 -0.10
C GLY A 281 -13.26 22.54 -1.36
N GLU A 282 -12.45 22.34 -2.40
CA GLU A 282 -12.85 21.63 -3.62
C GLU A 282 -12.69 20.11 -3.51
N VAL A 283 -11.99 19.64 -2.47
CA VAL A 283 -11.90 18.26 -2.05
C VAL A 283 -12.06 18.17 -0.53
N ASP A 284 -12.47 17.03 -0.02
CA ASP A 284 -12.75 16.81 1.39
C ASP A 284 -11.61 16.15 2.13
N ILE A 285 -10.83 15.31 1.44
CA ILE A 285 -9.69 14.57 1.98
C ILE A 285 -8.53 14.63 0.99
N VAL A 286 -7.34 14.78 1.54
CA VAL A 286 -6.07 14.59 0.83
C VAL A 286 -5.13 13.80 1.73
N ASP A 287 -4.54 12.75 1.20
CA ASP A 287 -3.53 11.99 1.91
C ASP A 287 -2.10 12.33 1.43
N ASN A 288 -1.15 12.00 2.27
CA ASN A 288 0.29 11.96 1.96
C ASN A 288 0.81 13.25 1.28
N LEU A 289 0.45 14.42 1.83
CA LEU A 289 1.08 15.68 1.47
C LEU A 289 2.49 15.78 2.06
N THR A 290 3.37 16.55 1.40
CA THR A 290 4.71 16.83 1.93
C THR A 290 4.65 17.55 3.28
N PRO A 291 5.69 17.45 4.14
CA PRO A 291 5.76 18.19 5.40
C PRO A 291 5.52 19.70 5.23
N GLU A 292 6.09 20.34 4.19
CA GLU A 292 5.88 21.76 3.89
C GLU A 292 4.43 22.10 3.60
N ALA A 293 3.77 21.26 2.81
CA ALA A 293 2.36 21.46 2.46
C ALA A 293 1.47 21.33 3.68
N ASN A 294 1.74 20.34 4.55
CA ASN A 294 1.02 20.16 5.82
C ASN A 294 1.22 21.36 6.77
N GLU A 295 2.46 21.85 6.91
CA GLU A 295 2.75 23.04 7.72
C GLU A 295 2.02 24.29 7.20
N ALA A 296 1.96 24.46 5.88
CA ALA A 296 1.22 25.58 5.27
C ALA A 296 -0.28 25.55 5.59
N LEU A 297 -0.86 24.36 5.76
CA LEU A 297 -2.28 24.16 6.10
C LEU A 297 -2.57 24.21 7.60
N ALA A 298 -1.55 24.10 8.47
CA ALA A 298 -1.73 23.94 9.92
C ALA A 298 -2.49 25.09 10.61
N ALA A 299 -2.48 26.31 10.04
CA ALA A 299 -3.21 27.45 10.58
C ALA A 299 -4.66 27.56 10.09
N ASN A 300 -5.08 26.72 9.14
CA ASN A 300 -6.43 26.74 8.58
C ASN A 300 -7.40 25.99 9.50
N SER A 301 -8.30 26.74 10.20
CA SER A 301 -9.27 26.18 11.14
C SER A 301 -10.37 25.33 10.48
N ASP A 302 -10.51 25.39 9.15
CA ASP A 302 -11.50 24.60 8.40
C ASP A 302 -10.98 23.18 8.10
N LEU A 303 -9.72 22.90 8.49
CA LEU A 303 -9.05 21.63 8.24
C LEU A 303 -8.62 20.95 9.55
N VAL A 304 -8.51 19.63 9.49
CA VAL A 304 -7.87 18.78 10.50
C VAL A 304 -6.73 18.04 9.82
N ILE A 305 -5.56 18.04 10.41
CA ILE A 305 -4.42 17.26 9.93
C ILE A 305 -4.24 16.09 10.89
N ASP A 306 -4.64 14.89 10.45
CA ASP A 306 -4.30 13.66 11.15
C ASP A 306 -2.83 13.33 10.89
N ARG A 307 -2.08 13.01 11.96
CA ARG A 307 -0.66 12.66 11.92
C ARG A 307 -0.45 11.38 12.72
N SER A 308 -1.00 10.31 12.22
CA SER A 308 -0.92 9.02 12.89
C SER A 308 0.35 8.28 12.51
N TYR A 309 1.04 7.66 13.47
CA TYR A 309 2.14 6.75 13.14
C TYR A 309 1.59 5.51 12.45
N SER A 310 2.23 5.16 11.34
CA SER A 310 1.95 3.95 10.58
C SER A 310 2.92 2.82 10.94
N ALA A 311 2.62 1.60 10.53
CA ALA A 311 3.56 0.49 10.61
C ALA A 311 4.67 0.56 9.54
N GLU A 312 4.69 1.60 8.72
CA GLU A 312 5.70 1.83 7.69
C GLU A 312 7.06 2.15 8.28
N VAL A 313 8.09 1.49 7.77
CA VAL A 313 9.49 1.80 8.01
C VAL A 313 10.14 2.16 6.69
N ASP A 314 10.81 3.32 6.65
CA ASP A 314 11.60 3.78 5.51
C ASP A 314 13.06 3.34 5.69
N TYR A 315 13.65 2.82 4.62
CA TYR A 315 15.01 2.32 4.64
C TYR A 315 15.70 2.41 3.28
N LEU A 316 17.03 2.30 3.30
CA LEU A 316 17.84 2.09 2.11
C LEU A 316 18.30 0.64 2.08
N ILE A 317 17.80 -0.14 1.11
CA ILE A 317 18.28 -1.51 0.86
C ILE A 317 19.77 -1.45 0.55
N LEU A 318 20.56 -2.36 1.10
CA LEU A 318 21.98 -2.54 0.82
C LEU A 318 22.16 -3.82 -0.01
N THR A 319 22.57 -3.69 -1.28
CA THR A 319 22.75 -4.85 -2.14
C THR A 319 24.01 -5.61 -1.73
N GLU A 320 23.87 -6.90 -1.40
CA GLU A 320 24.95 -7.77 -0.94
C GLU A 320 25.84 -8.22 -2.10
N ALA A 321 26.43 -7.23 -2.79
CA ALA A 321 27.33 -7.45 -3.92
C ALA A 321 28.35 -6.32 -4.06
N GLY A 322 29.43 -6.59 -4.80
CA GLY A 322 30.45 -5.60 -5.12
C GLY A 322 31.04 -4.93 -3.88
N PRO A 323 31.09 -3.58 -3.80
CA PRO A 323 31.65 -2.87 -2.66
C PRO A 323 30.92 -3.08 -1.34
N LEU A 324 29.67 -3.53 -1.36
CA LEU A 324 28.84 -3.78 -0.17
C LEU A 324 28.66 -5.28 0.15
N ALA A 325 29.49 -6.14 -0.42
CA ALA A 325 29.39 -7.59 -0.21
C ALA A 325 29.67 -8.04 1.23
N THR A 326 30.46 -7.27 2.00
CA THR A 326 30.82 -7.65 3.37
C THR A 326 29.96 -6.94 4.41
N PRO A 327 29.68 -7.57 5.57
CA PRO A 327 28.97 -6.92 6.66
C PRO A 327 29.59 -5.61 7.12
N GLU A 328 30.94 -5.53 7.19
CA GLU A 328 31.68 -4.33 7.60
C GLU A 328 31.42 -3.15 6.64
N ALA A 329 31.37 -3.42 5.33
CA ALA A 329 31.06 -2.38 4.34
C ALA A 329 29.61 -1.86 4.52
N ARG A 330 28.66 -2.76 4.77
CA ARG A 330 27.26 -2.39 5.03
C ARG A 330 27.09 -1.65 6.36
N GLN A 331 27.80 -2.09 7.41
CA GLN A 331 27.86 -1.37 8.69
C GLN A 331 28.42 0.05 8.53
N ALA A 332 29.45 0.22 7.67
CA ALA A 332 30.00 1.54 7.39
C ALA A 332 28.96 2.48 6.78
N MET A 333 28.10 1.99 5.89
CA MET A 333 27.01 2.78 5.33
C MET A 333 26.00 3.18 6.42
N CYS A 334 25.66 2.27 7.33
CA CYS A 334 24.78 2.56 8.46
C CYS A 334 25.37 3.63 9.40
N TRP A 335 26.68 3.58 9.74
CA TRP A 335 27.34 4.61 10.56
C TRP A 335 27.48 5.96 9.86
N ALA A 336 27.52 5.98 8.50
CA ALA A 336 27.64 7.21 7.73
C ALA A 336 26.31 7.94 7.51
N PHE A 337 25.17 7.30 7.73
CA PHE A 337 23.86 7.89 7.44
C PHE A 337 23.53 9.02 8.44
N PRO A 338 23.05 10.20 7.97
CA PRO A 338 22.78 11.39 8.79
C PRO A 338 21.37 11.35 9.40
N TYR A 339 21.14 10.46 10.34
CA TYR A 339 19.79 10.17 10.87
C TYR A 339 19.02 11.37 11.41
N ASP A 340 19.64 12.15 12.31
CA ASP A 340 18.95 13.25 12.98
C ASP A 340 18.66 14.40 12.01
N GLU A 341 19.61 14.71 11.12
CA GLU A 341 19.45 15.72 10.08
C GLU A 341 18.36 15.35 9.08
N VAL A 342 18.20 14.06 8.77
CA VAL A 342 17.13 13.57 7.90
C VAL A 342 15.78 13.71 8.59
N ILE A 343 15.62 13.21 9.81
CA ILE A 343 14.32 13.25 10.52
C ILE A 343 13.89 14.67 10.84
N GLU A 344 14.79 15.49 11.40
CA GLU A 344 14.46 16.85 11.85
C GLU A 344 14.50 17.86 10.70
N GLY A 345 15.49 17.75 9.80
CA GLY A 345 15.73 18.71 8.73
C GLY A 345 14.89 18.46 7.48
N VAL A 346 14.80 17.21 7.03
CA VAL A 346 14.04 16.84 5.81
C VAL A 346 12.58 16.56 6.16
N PHE A 347 12.34 15.61 7.07
CA PHE A 347 10.98 15.19 7.41
C PHE A 347 10.32 16.07 8.50
N ARG A 348 11.02 17.06 9.05
CA ARG A 348 10.47 18.08 9.98
C ARG A 348 9.65 17.48 11.14
N GLY A 349 10.05 16.30 11.63
CA GLY A 349 9.34 15.57 12.67
C GLY A 349 8.03 14.91 12.23
N TYR A 350 7.80 14.75 10.90
CA TYR A 350 6.72 13.90 10.34
C TYR A 350 7.13 12.42 10.29
N GLY A 351 7.94 12.02 11.23
CA GLY A 351 8.42 10.68 11.46
C GLY A 351 9.27 10.65 12.72
N LYS A 352 9.70 9.49 13.12
CA LYS A 352 10.65 9.28 14.21
C LYS A 352 11.71 8.27 13.79
N ARG A 353 12.77 8.20 14.54
CA ARG A 353 13.84 7.23 14.34
C ARG A 353 13.27 5.81 14.37
N ALA A 354 13.55 5.01 13.32
CA ALA A 354 13.25 3.58 13.34
C ALA A 354 14.19 2.85 14.33
N ILE A 355 13.64 1.87 15.03
CA ILE A 355 14.39 0.92 15.86
C ILE A 355 14.49 -0.39 15.08
N GLY A 356 15.46 -0.47 14.15
CA GLY A 356 15.60 -1.61 13.25
C GLY A 356 14.54 -1.67 12.16
N GLY A 357 14.36 -2.84 11.56
CA GLY A 357 13.51 -3.08 10.40
C GLY A 357 12.04 -3.36 10.69
N VAL A 358 11.63 -3.40 11.96
CA VAL A 358 10.23 -3.65 12.37
C VAL A 358 9.68 -2.42 13.07
N SER A 359 8.49 -1.98 12.67
CA SER A 359 7.80 -0.87 13.33
C SER A 359 7.39 -1.23 14.76
N GLU A 360 7.46 -0.28 15.70
CA GLU A 360 7.00 -0.48 17.09
C GLU A 360 5.50 -0.78 17.22
N LEU A 361 4.72 -0.58 16.15
CA LEU A 361 3.29 -0.89 16.11
C LEU A 361 3.00 -2.33 15.70
N VAL A 362 4.03 -3.08 15.32
CA VAL A 362 3.93 -4.44 14.81
C VAL A 362 4.21 -5.46 15.91
N ALA A 363 3.37 -6.48 16.01
CA ALA A 363 3.59 -7.60 16.93
C ALA A 363 4.93 -8.30 16.62
N GLY A 364 5.71 -8.58 17.64
CA GLY A 364 7.07 -9.13 17.48
C GLY A 364 8.17 -8.07 17.38
N PHE A 365 7.86 -6.79 17.47
CA PHE A 365 8.85 -5.72 17.60
C PHE A 365 9.73 -5.94 18.85
N ASP A 366 11.04 -5.69 18.71
CA ASP A 366 11.99 -5.74 19.80
C ASP A 366 12.53 -4.33 20.10
N PRO A 367 12.15 -3.70 21.24
CA PRO A 367 12.62 -2.37 21.60
C PRO A 367 14.13 -2.30 21.93
N GLU A 368 14.77 -3.44 22.18
CA GLU A 368 16.22 -3.53 22.47
C GLU A 368 17.05 -3.72 21.19
N THR A 369 16.43 -3.64 20.00
CA THR A 369 17.14 -3.73 18.73
C THR A 369 18.18 -2.61 18.61
N PHE A 370 19.38 -2.99 18.16
CA PHE A 370 20.51 -2.05 18.03
C PHE A 370 20.19 -0.90 17.07
N GLN A 371 20.59 0.30 17.44
CA GLN A 371 20.44 1.51 16.63
C GLN A 371 21.80 2.14 16.33
N TYR A 372 22.07 2.37 15.05
CA TYR A 372 23.21 3.15 14.62
C TYR A 372 23.04 4.63 14.95
N THR A 373 24.15 5.35 15.10
CA THR A 373 24.21 6.80 15.11
C THR A 373 25.17 7.27 14.02
N THR A 374 25.12 8.54 13.64
CA THR A 374 26.08 9.06 12.65
C THR A 374 27.46 9.15 13.27
N ASP A 375 28.42 8.37 12.73
CA ASP A 375 29.84 8.35 13.13
C ASP A 375 30.72 8.08 11.90
N LEU A 376 31.23 9.17 11.31
CA LEU A 376 32.05 9.09 10.10
C LEU A 376 33.45 8.49 10.34
N ASP A 377 33.97 8.60 11.57
CA ASP A 377 35.26 8.00 11.90
C ASP A 377 35.12 6.48 11.99
N LYS A 378 34.04 6.01 12.62
CA LYS A 378 33.72 4.57 12.65
C LYS A 378 33.41 4.01 11.26
N ALA A 379 32.67 4.75 10.43
CA ALA A 379 32.42 4.37 9.05
C ALA A 379 33.72 4.21 8.24
N ARG A 380 34.67 5.14 8.39
CA ARG A 380 35.97 5.09 7.73
C ARG A 380 36.82 3.89 8.20
N GLU A 381 36.80 3.60 9.49
CA GLU A 381 37.47 2.42 10.07
C GLU A 381 36.95 1.11 9.41
N LEU A 382 35.63 0.98 9.31
CA LEU A 382 34.96 -0.19 8.76
C LEU A 382 35.19 -0.35 7.24
N LEU A 383 35.16 0.74 6.47
CA LEU A 383 35.52 0.71 5.04
C LEU A 383 36.96 0.22 4.82
N ALA A 384 37.88 0.66 5.68
CA ALA A 384 39.27 0.18 5.61
C ALA A 384 39.37 -1.31 5.97
N ALA A 385 38.58 -1.79 6.96
CA ALA A 385 38.54 -3.19 7.35
C ALA A 385 37.90 -4.08 6.26
N ALA A 386 36.98 -3.53 5.48
CA ALA A 386 36.33 -4.19 4.35
C ALA A 386 37.13 -4.11 3.02
N ASP A 387 38.34 -3.56 3.04
CA ASP A 387 39.14 -3.31 1.85
C ASP A 387 38.42 -2.48 0.75
N VAL A 388 37.51 -1.57 1.14
CA VAL A 388 36.83 -0.67 0.21
C VAL A 388 37.72 0.56 -0.06
N PRO A 389 38.19 0.76 -1.30
CA PRO A 389 39.15 1.84 -1.61
C PRO A 389 38.50 3.22 -1.52
N GLU A 390 39.31 4.23 -1.21
CA GLU A 390 38.94 5.63 -1.41
C GLU A 390 38.64 5.91 -2.89
N GLY A 391 37.55 6.66 -3.17
CA GLY A 391 37.08 6.93 -4.53
C GLY A 391 36.16 5.86 -5.08
N THR A 392 35.75 4.86 -4.26
CA THR A 392 34.73 3.88 -4.67
C THR A 392 33.44 4.57 -5.08
N GLU A 393 32.92 4.21 -6.24
CA GLU A 393 31.65 4.69 -6.78
C GLU A 393 30.52 3.79 -6.31
N LEU A 394 29.46 4.38 -5.73
CA LEU A 394 28.22 3.72 -5.36
C LEU A 394 27.03 4.39 -6.06
N VAL A 395 25.98 3.62 -6.32
CA VAL A 395 24.73 4.09 -6.90
C VAL A 395 23.59 3.86 -5.90
N LEU A 396 22.84 4.92 -5.59
CA LEU A 396 21.57 4.86 -4.89
C LEU A 396 20.46 5.17 -5.89
N THR A 397 19.53 4.25 -6.07
CA THR A 397 18.39 4.41 -6.99
C THR A 397 17.11 4.60 -6.18
N MET A 398 16.26 5.49 -6.65
CA MET A 398 14.95 5.79 -6.05
C MET A 398 13.90 6.07 -7.13
N GLU A 399 12.64 5.92 -6.77
CA GLU A 399 11.53 6.31 -7.63
C GLU A 399 11.43 7.85 -7.74
N THR A 400 11.13 8.34 -8.93
CA THR A 400 10.90 9.78 -9.19
C THR A 400 9.65 10.28 -8.45
N GLY A 401 9.74 11.49 -7.90
CA GLY A 401 8.61 12.15 -7.23
C GLY A 401 8.66 12.15 -5.70
N TYR A 402 9.67 11.51 -5.10
CA TYR A 402 9.91 11.50 -3.66
C TYR A 402 11.01 12.51 -3.29
N GLU A 403 10.67 13.80 -3.30
CA GLU A 403 11.64 14.89 -3.08
C GLU A 403 12.26 14.88 -1.67
N ASP A 404 11.52 14.42 -0.66
CA ASP A 404 12.00 14.22 0.70
C ASP A 404 13.06 13.11 0.77
N VAL A 405 12.81 11.97 0.14
CA VAL A 405 13.79 10.87 0.04
C VAL A 405 15.04 11.31 -0.72
N LYS A 406 14.87 12.10 -1.78
CA LYS A 406 15.99 12.69 -2.52
C LYS A 406 16.83 13.62 -1.67
N ALA A 407 16.20 14.48 -0.88
CA ALA A 407 16.91 15.37 0.04
C ALA A 407 17.68 14.56 1.11
N ALA A 408 17.09 13.49 1.65
CA ALA A 408 17.77 12.57 2.57
C ALA A 408 19.00 11.91 1.90
N ALA A 409 18.85 11.43 0.66
CA ALA A 409 19.94 10.85 -0.12
C ALA A 409 21.09 11.85 -0.38
N GLN A 410 20.78 13.13 -0.60
CA GLN A 410 21.77 14.18 -0.77
C GLN A 410 22.56 14.48 0.51
N LEU A 411 21.93 14.47 1.68
CA LEU A 411 22.63 14.56 2.96
C LEU A 411 23.54 13.35 3.17
N PHE A 412 23.09 12.17 2.86
CA PHE A 412 23.91 10.96 2.92
C PHE A 412 25.09 11.01 1.95
N GLN A 413 24.90 11.47 0.71
CA GLN A 413 25.95 11.68 -0.28
C GLN A 413 27.03 12.64 0.27
N GLN A 414 26.64 13.71 0.97
CA GLN A 414 27.57 14.62 1.59
C GLN A 414 28.43 13.94 2.67
N ASN A 415 27.85 13.10 3.52
CA ASN A 415 28.60 12.36 4.53
C ASN A 415 29.55 11.34 3.89
N LEU A 416 29.10 10.59 2.89
CA LEU A 416 29.92 9.63 2.18
C LEU A 416 31.13 10.28 1.50
N SER A 417 30.97 11.47 0.92
CA SER A 417 32.07 12.21 0.30
C SER A 417 33.19 12.57 1.29
N GLN A 418 32.85 12.80 2.58
CA GLN A 418 33.82 13.10 3.64
C GLN A 418 34.67 11.88 4.04
N ILE A 419 34.19 10.66 3.71
CA ILE A 419 34.91 9.42 3.99
C ILE A 419 35.44 8.74 2.71
N GLY A 420 35.51 9.51 1.61
CA GLY A 420 36.14 9.07 0.35
C GLY A 420 35.26 8.17 -0.52
N ILE A 421 33.94 8.14 -0.33
CA ILE A 421 32.99 7.39 -1.16
C ILE A 421 32.21 8.35 -2.06
N ASN A 422 32.12 8.02 -3.35
CA ASN A 422 31.37 8.79 -4.33
C ASN A 422 29.98 8.16 -4.54
N LEU A 423 28.93 8.80 -4.06
CA LEU A 423 27.55 8.35 -4.26
C LEU A 423 26.92 9.05 -5.46
N SER A 424 26.39 8.29 -6.42
CA SER A 424 25.50 8.78 -7.49
C SER A 424 24.04 8.49 -7.11
N ILE A 425 23.18 9.51 -7.16
CA ILE A 425 21.74 9.37 -6.93
C ILE A 425 21.05 9.28 -8.28
N GLN A 426 20.30 8.21 -8.51
CA GLN A 426 19.52 7.97 -9.72
C GLN A 426 18.03 7.97 -9.41
N GLU A 427 17.28 8.80 -10.14
CA GLU A 427 15.82 8.79 -10.13
C GLU A 427 15.33 8.06 -11.38
N VAL A 428 14.45 7.07 -11.19
CA VAL A 428 13.86 6.29 -12.28
C VAL A 428 12.33 6.25 -12.14
N ASP A 429 11.63 5.95 -13.23
CA ASP A 429 10.19 5.75 -13.17
C ASP A 429 9.82 4.48 -12.39
N LEU A 430 8.55 4.41 -11.93
CA LEU A 430 8.04 3.29 -11.12
C LEU A 430 8.27 1.93 -11.78
N SER A 431 8.06 1.81 -13.10
CA SER A 431 8.22 0.53 -13.81
C SER A 431 9.67 0.05 -13.80
N THR A 432 10.62 0.96 -14.01
CA THR A 432 12.04 0.67 -13.90
C THR A 432 12.44 0.32 -12.48
N PHE A 433 11.92 1.08 -11.50
CA PHE A 433 12.21 0.87 -10.08
C PHE A 433 11.70 -0.49 -9.58
N THR A 434 10.45 -0.84 -9.89
CA THR A 434 9.88 -2.14 -9.55
C THR A 434 10.60 -3.30 -10.24
N GLY A 435 11.19 -3.06 -11.42
CA GLY A 435 12.08 -4.01 -12.08
C GLY A 435 13.35 -4.34 -11.27
N PHE A 436 13.84 -3.39 -10.47
CA PHE A 436 14.92 -3.66 -9.51
C PHE A 436 14.43 -4.41 -8.27
N ILE A 437 13.21 -4.15 -7.80
CA ILE A 437 12.68 -4.78 -6.58
C ILE A 437 12.26 -6.23 -6.86
N PHE A 438 11.49 -6.48 -7.91
CA PHE A 438 10.84 -7.77 -8.19
C PHE A 438 11.44 -8.55 -9.37
N GLY A 439 12.41 -7.98 -10.09
CA GLY A 439 13.01 -8.61 -11.28
C GLY A 439 14.10 -9.62 -10.91
N ASP A 440 14.41 -10.52 -11.85
CA ASP A 440 15.44 -11.59 -11.69
C ASP A 440 16.84 -11.12 -12.12
N MET A 441 17.13 -9.82 -12.04
CA MET A 441 18.44 -9.25 -12.37
C MET A 441 19.51 -9.74 -11.37
N PRO A 442 20.71 -10.17 -11.81
CA PRO A 442 21.78 -10.57 -10.90
C PRO A 442 22.18 -9.46 -9.91
N ALA A 443 22.62 -9.85 -8.71
CA ALA A 443 23.01 -8.90 -7.66
C ALA A 443 24.07 -7.88 -8.10
N GLU A 444 25.04 -8.31 -8.89
CA GLU A 444 26.16 -7.49 -9.39
C GLU A 444 25.73 -6.43 -10.43
N GLU A 445 24.56 -6.60 -11.05
CA GLU A 445 23.98 -5.67 -12.03
C GLU A 445 23.01 -4.68 -11.41
N ARG A 446 22.67 -4.87 -10.11
CA ARG A 446 21.73 -4.01 -9.37
C ARG A 446 22.42 -2.74 -8.86
N PRO A 447 21.65 -1.66 -8.59
CA PRO A 447 22.14 -0.55 -7.81
C PRO A 447 22.73 -1.02 -6.47
N ASN A 448 23.77 -0.36 -5.96
CA ASN A 448 24.33 -0.70 -4.66
C ASN A 448 23.37 -0.45 -3.51
N MET A 449 22.49 0.55 -3.68
CA MET A 449 21.46 0.90 -2.72
C MET A 449 20.17 1.29 -3.44
N MET A 450 19.02 0.99 -2.79
CA MET A 450 17.71 1.37 -3.30
C MET A 450 16.90 1.95 -2.15
N ALA A 451 16.25 3.11 -2.36
CA ALA A 451 15.37 3.70 -1.37
C ALA A 451 14.01 2.99 -1.40
N TRP A 452 13.60 2.43 -0.28
CA TRP A 452 12.36 1.67 -0.18
C TRP A 452 11.67 1.95 1.15
N PHE A 453 10.43 1.52 1.24
CA PHE A 453 9.64 1.52 2.45
C PHE A 453 8.77 0.26 2.49
N TRP A 454 8.36 -0.16 3.67
CA TRP A 454 7.54 -1.34 3.83
C TRP A 454 6.66 -1.25 5.07
N TRP A 455 5.47 -1.79 4.97
CA TRP A 455 4.59 -2.12 6.08
C TRP A 455 4.09 -3.57 5.91
N PRO A 456 3.73 -4.27 7.00
CA PRO A 456 3.33 -5.67 6.91
C PRO A 456 1.91 -5.79 6.29
N ASP A 457 1.66 -6.90 5.59
CA ASP A 457 0.32 -7.26 5.09
C ASP A 457 -0.65 -7.57 6.23
N TYR A 458 -0.13 -8.05 7.35
CA TYR A 458 -0.84 -8.30 8.60
C TYR A 458 0.09 -8.07 9.79
N ASN A 459 -0.47 -7.82 10.97
CA ASN A 459 0.29 -7.39 12.15
C ASN A 459 1.19 -8.50 12.72
N ASP A 460 2.37 -8.67 12.13
CA ASP A 460 3.41 -9.59 12.59
C ASP A 460 4.80 -9.26 12.05
N ALA A 461 5.83 -9.34 12.90
CA ALA A 461 7.21 -9.04 12.51
C ALA A 461 7.79 -10.06 11.51
N TYR A 462 7.33 -11.32 11.52
CA TYR A 462 7.71 -12.29 10.50
C TYR A 462 7.27 -11.80 9.11
N ASN A 463 6.01 -11.38 8.96
CA ASN A 463 5.52 -10.83 7.70
C ASN A 463 6.23 -9.52 7.32
N HIS A 464 6.61 -8.71 8.32
CA HIS A 464 7.36 -7.49 8.06
C HIS A 464 8.76 -7.77 7.49
N LEU A 465 9.42 -8.84 7.91
CA LEU A 465 10.83 -9.12 7.59
C LEU A 465 11.01 -10.16 6.48
N TYR A 466 10.30 -11.28 6.56
CA TYR A 466 10.54 -12.45 5.70
C TYR A 466 10.58 -12.13 4.19
N PRO A 467 9.62 -11.39 3.62
CA PRO A 467 9.62 -11.08 2.19
C PRO A 467 10.84 -10.29 1.73
N GLN A 468 11.49 -9.56 2.66
CA GLN A 468 12.55 -8.60 2.37
C GLN A 468 13.96 -9.15 2.57
N ILE A 469 14.14 -10.16 3.45
CA ILE A 469 15.48 -10.59 3.88
C ILE A 469 15.69 -12.11 3.91
N ALA A 470 14.66 -12.92 3.65
CA ALA A 470 14.86 -14.37 3.55
C ALA A 470 15.58 -14.75 2.26
N CYS A 471 16.46 -15.76 2.34
CA CYS A 471 17.32 -16.19 1.24
C CYS A 471 16.56 -16.72 0.01
N ASP A 472 15.31 -17.11 0.16
CA ASP A 472 14.44 -17.63 -0.91
C ASP A 472 13.50 -16.57 -1.50
N GLN A 473 13.58 -15.31 -1.05
CA GLN A 473 12.68 -14.22 -1.44
C GLN A 473 13.31 -13.25 -2.47
N TRP A 474 14.18 -13.77 -3.34
CA TRP A 474 14.84 -12.98 -4.39
C TRP A 474 14.01 -12.92 -5.69
N GLY A 475 14.20 -11.85 -6.44
CA GLY A 475 13.58 -11.66 -7.74
C GLY A 475 12.07 -11.77 -7.68
N SER A 476 11.48 -12.55 -8.56
CA SER A 476 10.02 -12.77 -8.66
C SER A 476 9.42 -13.57 -7.48
N ALA A 477 10.26 -14.10 -6.58
CA ALA A 477 9.79 -14.85 -5.40
C ALA A 477 9.39 -13.96 -4.23
N GLY A 478 9.90 -12.71 -4.16
CA GLY A 478 9.65 -11.80 -3.05
C GLY A 478 10.19 -10.40 -3.27
N THR A 479 10.53 -9.71 -2.19
CA THR A 479 11.00 -8.32 -2.19
C THR A 479 12.42 -8.16 -1.66
N ASN A 480 13.18 -9.25 -1.52
CA ASN A 480 14.60 -9.21 -1.13
C ASN A 480 15.47 -8.67 -2.29
N ALA A 481 15.29 -7.39 -2.60
CA ALA A 481 15.96 -6.73 -3.71
C ALA A 481 17.48 -6.57 -3.49
N GLY A 482 17.94 -6.61 -2.24
CA GLY A 482 19.35 -6.54 -1.87
C GLY A 482 20.10 -7.85 -2.02
N TYR A 483 19.43 -8.96 -2.33
CA TYR A 483 19.99 -10.31 -2.33
C TYR A 483 20.64 -10.71 -1.00
N TYR A 484 20.16 -10.10 0.07
CA TYR A 484 20.62 -10.43 1.42
C TYR A 484 20.38 -11.90 1.73
N CYS A 485 21.39 -12.59 2.25
CA CYS A 485 21.27 -13.97 2.68
C CYS A 485 22.20 -14.28 3.85
N ASN A 486 21.63 -14.35 5.03
CA ASN A 486 22.32 -14.78 6.24
C ASN A 486 21.78 -16.15 6.67
N GLU A 487 22.66 -17.16 6.73
CA GLU A 487 22.27 -18.54 7.07
C GLU A 487 21.54 -18.62 8.43
N ARG A 488 22.00 -17.86 9.43
CA ARG A 488 21.37 -17.85 10.75
C ARG A 488 19.97 -17.23 10.73
N VAL A 489 19.77 -16.14 9.96
CA VAL A 489 18.47 -15.52 9.77
C VAL A 489 17.51 -16.49 9.09
N GLN A 490 17.97 -17.23 8.07
CA GLN A 490 17.16 -18.24 7.40
C GLN A 490 16.76 -19.38 8.32
N GLU A 491 17.72 -19.92 9.12
CA GLU A 491 17.43 -20.95 10.14
C GLU A 491 16.35 -20.48 11.14
N LEU A 492 16.43 -19.21 11.56
CA LEU A 492 15.46 -18.63 12.49
C LEU A 492 14.08 -18.49 11.85
N PHE A 493 14.00 -18.06 10.59
CA PHE A 493 12.73 -18.03 9.86
C PHE A 493 12.11 -19.40 9.69
N ASP A 494 12.91 -20.41 9.33
CA ASP A 494 12.42 -21.77 9.18
C ASP A 494 11.93 -22.34 10.52
N ALA A 495 12.63 -22.03 11.62
CA ALA A 495 12.22 -22.44 12.96
C ALA A 495 10.97 -21.73 13.49
N THR A 496 10.70 -20.49 13.03
CA THR A 496 9.54 -19.71 13.49
C THR A 496 8.28 -19.98 12.68
N ARG A 497 8.39 -20.59 11.50
CA ARG A 497 7.24 -20.82 10.62
C ARG A 497 6.07 -21.48 11.36
N ASP A 498 6.36 -22.52 12.12
CA ASP A 498 5.39 -23.40 12.75
C ASP A 498 5.59 -23.48 14.30
N GLU A 499 6.30 -22.50 14.91
CA GLU A 499 6.59 -22.48 16.34
C GLU A 499 5.35 -22.06 17.16
N PRO A 500 4.76 -22.97 17.93
CA PRO A 500 3.54 -22.67 18.68
C PRO A 500 3.80 -21.96 20.03
N ASP A 501 5.05 -21.95 20.53
CA ASP A 501 5.42 -21.27 21.77
C ASP A 501 5.69 -19.78 21.50
N PRO A 502 4.83 -18.85 21.96
CA PRO A 502 4.99 -17.44 21.70
C PRO A 502 6.32 -16.85 22.19
N ALA A 503 6.90 -17.40 23.27
CA ALA A 503 8.16 -16.90 23.81
C ALA A 503 9.35 -17.29 22.91
N LYS A 504 9.33 -18.50 22.34
CA LYS A 504 10.36 -18.92 21.39
C LYS A 504 10.21 -18.19 20.06
N TYR A 505 8.97 -18.01 19.58
CA TYR A 505 8.66 -17.22 18.40
C TYR A 505 9.22 -15.81 18.54
N GLN A 506 8.89 -15.10 19.64
CA GLN A 506 9.41 -13.76 19.93
C GLN A 506 10.93 -13.73 20.02
N ALA A 507 11.55 -14.70 20.69
CA ALA A 507 13.00 -14.74 20.85
C ALA A 507 13.73 -14.90 19.50
N ALA A 508 13.20 -15.71 18.58
CA ALA A 508 13.76 -15.87 17.25
C ALA A 508 13.61 -14.58 16.41
N LEU A 509 12.45 -13.92 16.45
CA LEU A 509 12.23 -12.63 15.77
C LEU A 509 13.13 -11.53 16.34
N SER A 510 13.35 -11.50 17.66
CA SER A 510 14.29 -10.58 18.30
C SER A 510 15.73 -10.81 17.83
N GLU A 511 16.18 -12.07 17.75
CA GLU A 511 17.51 -12.41 17.25
C GLU A 511 17.68 -11.99 15.79
N ILE A 512 16.68 -12.21 14.93
CA ILE A 512 16.69 -11.72 13.53
C ILE A 512 16.88 -10.20 13.50
N GLN A 513 16.06 -9.45 14.26
CA GLN A 513 16.14 -7.99 14.32
C GLN A 513 17.53 -7.50 14.78
N GLN A 514 18.16 -8.18 15.73
CA GLN A 514 19.54 -7.84 16.15
C GLN A 514 20.56 -8.09 15.04
N ILE A 515 20.47 -9.23 14.35
CA ILE A 515 21.42 -9.57 13.26
C ILE A 515 21.34 -8.52 12.15
N ILE A 516 20.15 -8.26 11.63
CA ILE A 516 19.96 -7.35 10.49
C ILE A 516 20.12 -5.87 10.82
N SER A 517 20.17 -5.52 12.10
CA SER A 517 20.37 -4.13 12.54
C SER A 517 21.76 -3.88 13.13
N ARG A 518 22.54 -4.89 13.47
CA ARG A 518 23.86 -4.73 14.08
C ARG A 518 24.95 -5.52 13.39
N ASP A 519 24.77 -6.83 13.33
CA ASP A 519 25.86 -7.75 13.00
C ASP A 519 26.08 -7.84 11.48
N ASP A 520 24.98 -7.88 10.75
CA ASP A 520 24.95 -8.05 9.30
C ASP A 520 23.79 -7.24 8.70
N PRO A 521 23.92 -5.91 8.58
CA PRO A 521 22.81 -5.06 8.18
C PRO A 521 22.38 -5.32 6.73
N SER A 522 21.10 -5.62 6.55
CA SER A 522 20.46 -5.76 5.23
C SER A 522 20.05 -4.42 4.62
N ALA A 523 19.87 -3.39 5.47
CA ALA A 523 19.40 -2.06 5.08
C ALA A 523 19.83 -1.01 6.12
N ILE A 524 19.76 0.25 5.71
CA ILE A 524 19.80 1.41 6.62
C ILE A 524 18.36 1.72 7.01
N TYR A 525 17.90 1.23 8.15
CA TYR A 525 16.58 1.54 8.70
C TYR A 525 16.62 2.91 9.38
N TYR A 526 15.94 3.91 8.84
CA TYR A 526 16.14 5.26 9.33
C TYR A 526 14.89 5.92 9.91
N MET A 527 13.69 5.59 9.44
CA MET A 527 12.49 6.30 9.88
C MET A 527 11.27 5.37 9.99
N GLN A 528 10.48 5.58 11.03
CA GLN A 528 9.08 5.17 11.09
C GLN A 528 8.22 6.38 10.76
N ARG A 529 7.48 6.30 9.67
CA ARG A 529 6.75 7.42 9.09
C ARG A 529 5.43 7.70 9.83
N GLN A 530 5.09 8.98 9.99
CA GLN A 530 3.71 9.38 10.21
C GLN A 530 2.99 9.43 8.86
N TRP A 531 1.88 8.74 8.75
CA TRP A 531 0.96 8.94 7.65
C TRP A 531 0.14 10.20 7.93
N THR A 532 0.07 11.10 6.95
CA THR A 532 -0.65 12.37 7.12
C THR A 532 -1.90 12.36 6.24
N THR A 533 -3.04 12.63 6.86
CA THR A 533 -4.31 12.81 6.14
C THR A 533 -4.88 14.18 6.52
N VAL A 534 -5.10 15.02 5.53
CA VAL A 534 -5.76 16.32 5.73
C VAL A 534 -7.22 16.18 5.37
N LEU A 535 -8.09 16.51 6.33
CA LEU A 535 -9.54 16.42 6.17
C LEU A 535 -10.18 17.79 6.41
N ARG A 536 -11.29 18.04 5.76
CA ARG A 536 -12.17 19.14 6.19
C ARG A 536 -12.70 18.86 7.60
N ASN A 537 -12.81 19.89 8.42
CA ASN A 537 -13.20 19.77 9.83
C ASN A 537 -14.68 19.37 10.04
N ASP A 538 -15.48 19.35 8.98
CA ASP A 538 -16.88 18.88 8.96
C ASP A 538 -17.02 17.38 8.60
N ILE A 539 -15.93 16.68 8.30
CA ILE A 539 -15.92 15.23 8.11
C ILE A 539 -15.84 14.54 9.47
N GLU A 540 -16.72 13.56 9.70
CA GLU A 540 -16.77 12.71 10.90
C GLU A 540 -16.58 11.24 10.54
N GLY A 541 -16.19 10.42 11.52
CA GLY A 541 -16.07 8.97 11.37
C GLY A 541 -14.79 8.48 10.68
N PHE A 542 -13.87 9.40 10.30
CA PHE A 542 -12.56 9.02 9.83
C PHE A 542 -11.75 8.35 10.95
N VAL A 543 -11.15 7.19 10.65
CA VAL A 543 -10.26 6.47 11.54
C VAL A 543 -9.08 5.94 10.72
N PHE A 544 -7.87 6.33 11.08
CA PHE A 544 -6.66 5.76 10.51
C PHE A 544 -6.35 4.41 11.16
N ASN A 545 -6.01 3.40 10.35
CA ASN A 545 -5.49 2.13 10.86
C ASN A 545 -3.99 2.01 10.51
N PRO A 546 -3.11 1.77 11.48
CA PRO A 546 -1.66 1.78 11.25
C PRO A 546 -1.13 0.56 10.47
N ILE A 547 -1.91 -0.53 10.36
CA ILE A 547 -1.58 -1.73 9.57
C ILE A 547 -2.19 -1.63 8.18
N ASN A 548 -3.48 -1.26 8.08
CA ASN A 548 -4.19 -1.08 6.81
C ASN A 548 -3.98 0.36 6.30
N ILE A 549 -2.74 0.71 6.00
CA ILE A 549 -2.32 2.07 5.67
C ILE A 549 -2.97 2.54 4.36
N GLY A 550 -3.39 3.81 4.34
CA GLY A 550 -3.95 4.45 3.16
C GLY A 550 -5.35 3.95 2.78
N THR A 551 -6.02 3.16 3.63
CA THR A 551 -7.40 2.73 3.38
C THR A 551 -8.36 3.31 4.42
N PHE A 552 -9.56 3.71 3.97
CA PHE A 552 -10.58 4.32 4.81
C PHE A 552 -11.87 3.50 4.76
N ASN A 553 -12.62 3.51 5.85
CA ASN A 553 -13.96 2.93 5.88
C ASN A 553 -15.00 4.03 5.56
N PHE A 554 -15.37 4.16 4.29
CA PHE A 554 -16.31 5.20 3.83
C PHE A 554 -17.70 5.05 4.42
N TYR A 555 -18.11 3.84 4.75
CA TYR A 555 -19.42 3.56 5.35
C TYR A 555 -19.57 4.19 6.74
N THR A 556 -18.47 4.33 7.51
CA THR A 556 -18.52 4.97 8.84
C THR A 556 -18.37 6.47 8.79
N MET A 557 -18.14 7.05 7.61
CA MET A 557 -17.88 8.48 7.44
C MET A 557 -19.15 9.24 7.08
N SER A 558 -19.22 10.48 7.56
CA SER A 558 -20.34 11.39 7.27
C SER A 558 -19.90 12.85 7.33
N ARG A 559 -20.79 13.75 6.91
CA ARG A 559 -20.59 15.19 7.04
C ARG A 559 -21.47 15.74 8.17
N LYS A 560 -20.91 16.60 9.03
CA LYS A 560 -21.64 17.30 10.11
C LYS A 560 -22.83 18.06 9.54
N GLY A 561 -24.02 17.82 10.10
CA GLY A 561 -25.22 18.57 9.76
C GLY A 561 -25.88 18.19 8.43
N SER A 562 -25.41 17.15 7.73
CA SER A 562 -26.19 16.49 6.69
C SER A 562 -27.21 15.56 7.37
N ALA A 563 -28.47 15.94 7.43
CA ALA A 563 -29.58 15.13 7.93
C ALA A 563 -30.67 15.02 6.85
#